data_d51d2713d7913928acca5465131c349d
#
_entry.id   d51d2713d7913928acca5465131c349d
#
_cell.length_a   1.000
_cell.length_b   1.000
_cell.length_c   1.000
_cell.angle_alpha   90.00
_cell.angle_beta   90.00
_cell.angle_gamma   90.00
#
_symmetry.space_group_name_H-M   'P 1'
#
loop_
_entity.id
_entity.type
_entity.pdbx_description
1 polymer ?
#
loop_
_entity_poly.entity_id
_entity_poly.type
_entity_poly.pdbx_seq_one_letter_code
_entity_poly.pdbx_strand_id
1 'polypeptide(L)'
;ATANGGGYGAGGARGSQTTGGNGGSGGGGSGFDGDTAGGTATQGNSGSLTGYGNNGGSVGSNRADGGGGAGGAGSANEGDGGVGRQWGGNSTYYAGGGGGGYSGEGGNGGGGNGYTTPNSSSAGGNGTANTGGGGGGSYNTVNGGNGGSGVVIFKYQYQ
;
A
#
# COMPACT_ATOMS: atom_id res chain seq x y z
N ALA A 1 16.10 -15.44 4.76
CA ALA A 1 14.85 -14.90 4.22
C ALA A 1 15.04 -13.45 3.81
N THR A 2 14.44 -13.06 2.70
CA THR A 2 14.46 -11.67 2.22
C THR A 2 13.02 -11.17 2.18
N ALA A 3 12.78 -9.98 2.71
CA ALA A 3 11.54 -9.26 2.55
C ALA A 3 11.84 -7.93 1.83
N ASN A 4 11.18 -7.71 0.71
CA ASN A 4 11.33 -6.47 -0.06
C ASN A 4 10.48 -5.36 0.60
N GLY A 5 11.00 -4.14 0.61
CA GLY A 5 10.19 -2.98 0.99
C GLY A 5 9.00 -2.79 0.05
N GLY A 6 7.93 -2.18 0.53
CA GLY A 6 6.78 -1.82 -0.30
C GLY A 6 7.12 -0.76 -1.36
N GLY A 7 6.41 -0.77 -2.47
CA GLY A 7 6.50 0.26 -3.50
C GLY A 7 5.90 1.60 -3.02
N TYR A 8 6.47 2.70 -3.48
CA TYR A 8 5.92 4.04 -3.22
C TYR A 8 4.65 4.28 -4.05
N GLY A 9 3.69 5.02 -3.51
CA GLY A 9 2.54 5.51 -4.28
C GLY A 9 2.95 6.61 -5.26
N ALA A 10 2.24 6.70 -6.38
CA ALA A 10 2.47 7.76 -7.35
C ALA A 10 2.13 9.13 -6.76
N GLY A 11 2.86 10.16 -7.18
CA GLY A 11 2.59 11.54 -6.78
C GLY A 11 1.41 12.15 -7.54
N GLY A 12 0.61 12.99 -6.86
CA GLY A 12 -0.58 13.64 -7.44
C GLY A 12 -0.34 14.97 -8.14
N ALA A 13 0.90 15.43 -8.33
CA ALA A 13 1.18 16.67 -9.02
C ALA A 13 1.26 16.43 -10.54
N ARG A 14 0.61 17.30 -11.33
CA ARG A 14 0.68 17.26 -12.79
C ARG A 14 2.12 17.23 -13.28
N GLY A 15 2.45 16.26 -14.12
CA GLY A 15 3.78 16.13 -14.74
C GLY A 15 4.84 15.46 -13.86
N SER A 16 4.50 14.94 -12.68
CA SER A 16 5.41 14.15 -11.85
C SER A 16 5.07 12.65 -11.90
N GLN A 17 5.77 11.84 -11.17
CA GLN A 17 5.63 10.37 -11.21
C GLN A 17 4.17 9.91 -11.10
N THR A 18 3.63 9.46 -12.19
CA THR A 18 2.25 9.01 -12.34
C THR A 18 2.10 7.51 -12.06
N THR A 19 3.21 6.75 -12.13
CA THR A 19 3.23 5.30 -11.95
C THR A 19 3.67 4.96 -10.54
N GLY A 20 2.95 4.05 -9.90
CA GLY A 20 3.32 3.49 -8.60
C GLY A 20 4.65 2.74 -8.65
N GLY A 21 5.43 2.80 -7.59
CA GLY A 21 6.70 2.09 -7.48
C GLY A 21 6.52 0.59 -7.32
N ASN A 22 7.44 -0.17 -7.91
CA ASN A 22 7.53 -1.61 -7.65
C ASN A 22 8.07 -1.87 -6.23
N GLY A 23 7.65 -2.95 -5.61
CA GLY A 23 8.09 -3.31 -4.27
C GLY A 23 7.60 -4.68 -3.84
N GLY A 24 7.81 -5.08 -2.60
CA GLY A 24 7.27 -6.32 -2.04
C GLY A 24 5.77 -6.43 -2.33
N SER A 25 5.03 -5.35 -2.05
CA SER A 25 3.75 -5.03 -2.69
C SER A 25 3.92 -3.75 -3.49
N GLY A 26 3.23 -3.59 -4.59
CA GLY A 26 3.31 -2.41 -5.46
C GLY A 26 2.58 -1.21 -4.90
N GLY A 27 3.04 0.00 -5.18
CA GLY A 27 2.36 1.26 -4.87
C GLY A 27 1.19 1.53 -5.82
N GLY A 28 0.20 2.32 -5.38
CA GLY A 28 -0.91 2.74 -6.23
C GLY A 28 -0.50 3.75 -7.29
N GLY A 29 -1.21 3.76 -8.41
CA GLY A 29 -1.06 4.74 -9.48
C GLY A 29 -1.71 6.08 -9.15
N SER A 30 -1.45 7.10 -9.96
CA SER A 30 -2.08 8.43 -9.87
C SER A 30 -3.07 8.62 -11.01
N GLY A 31 -4.26 9.15 -10.73
CA GLY A 31 -5.31 9.37 -11.73
C GLY A 31 -5.31 10.75 -12.41
N PHE A 32 -4.32 11.59 -12.20
CA PHE A 32 -4.39 12.98 -12.64
C PHE A 32 -4.00 13.26 -14.09
N ASP A 33 -3.23 12.44 -14.74
CA ASP A 33 -2.72 12.66 -16.11
C ASP A 33 -2.98 11.48 -17.07
N GLY A 34 -4.08 10.77 -16.92
CA GLY A 34 -4.44 9.64 -17.78
C GLY A 34 -4.20 8.30 -17.11
N ASP A 35 -4.21 7.24 -17.89
CA ASP A 35 -4.01 5.85 -17.42
C ASP A 35 -2.64 5.69 -16.77
N THR A 36 -2.63 5.57 -15.48
CA THR A 36 -1.39 5.39 -14.73
C THR A 36 -1.35 4.03 -14.06
N ALA A 37 -0.27 3.33 -14.29
CA ALA A 37 -0.11 1.99 -13.76
C ALA A 37 0.24 2.01 -12.28
N GLY A 38 -0.37 1.12 -11.51
CA GLY A 38 0.13 0.76 -10.19
C GLY A 38 1.45 0.00 -10.30
N GLY A 39 2.23 0.06 -9.24
CA GLY A 39 3.48 -0.69 -9.13
C GLY A 39 3.24 -2.20 -9.09
N THR A 40 4.20 -2.92 -9.61
CA THR A 40 4.18 -4.39 -9.61
C THR A 40 4.74 -4.94 -8.31
N ALA A 41 4.11 -6.00 -7.80
CA ALA A 41 4.64 -6.76 -6.67
C ALA A 41 5.88 -7.56 -7.07
N THR A 42 6.94 -7.44 -6.27
CA THR A 42 8.22 -8.12 -6.51
C THR A 42 8.61 -9.09 -5.38
N GLN A 43 7.75 -9.28 -4.37
CA GLN A 43 8.02 -10.23 -3.30
C GLN A 43 7.91 -11.65 -3.82
N GLY A 44 9.05 -12.24 -4.09
CA GLY A 44 9.17 -13.67 -4.40
C GLY A 44 9.40 -14.53 -3.16
N ASN A 45 9.40 -15.84 -3.36
CA ASN A 45 9.81 -16.80 -2.33
C ASN A 45 11.28 -16.61 -1.95
N SER A 46 11.63 -16.88 -0.69
CA SER A 46 13.00 -16.81 -0.21
C SER A 46 13.35 -18.11 0.52
N GLY A 47 14.12 -18.94 -0.15
CA GLY A 47 14.38 -20.32 0.30
C GLY A 47 13.07 -21.14 0.32
N SER A 48 12.77 -21.75 1.46
CA SER A 48 11.52 -22.50 1.68
C SER A 48 10.33 -21.63 2.12
N LEU A 49 10.52 -20.31 2.24
CA LEU A 49 9.47 -19.41 2.69
C LEU A 49 8.70 -18.83 1.51
N THR A 50 7.38 -18.83 1.62
CA THR A 50 6.50 -18.21 0.63
C THR A 50 6.48 -16.70 0.80
N GLY A 51 6.74 -15.97 -0.29
CA GLY A 51 6.58 -14.53 -0.35
C GLY A 51 5.15 -14.15 -0.73
N TYR A 52 4.65 -13.07 -0.15
CA TYR A 52 3.32 -12.52 -0.43
C TYR A 52 3.41 -11.05 -0.74
N GLY A 53 2.83 -10.65 -1.85
CA GLY A 53 2.71 -9.28 -2.27
C GLY A 53 1.80 -9.18 -3.48
N ASN A 54 1.08 -8.09 -3.63
CA ASN A 54 0.18 -7.84 -4.73
C ASN A 54 0.42 -6.47 -5.34
N ASN A 55 -0.02 -6.29 -6.58
CA ASN A 55 0.13 -5.04 -7.31
C ASN A 55 -0.69 -3.92 -6.67
N GLY A 56 -0.24 -2.69 -6.85
CA GLY A 56 -1.08 -1.51 -6.63
C GLY A 56 -2.20 -1.42 -7.66
N GLY A 57 -3.24 -0.66 -7.33
CA GLY A 57 -4.34 -0.35 -8.23
C GLY A 57 -3.87 0.43 -9.46
N SER A 58 -4.52 0.21 -10.58
CA SER A 58 -4.19 0.84 -11.87
C SER A 58 -5.47 1.19 -12.60
N VAL A 59 -5.74 2.48 -12.78
CA VAL A 59 -6.84 2.91 -13.64
C VAL A 59 -6.66 4.27 -14.27
N GLY A 60 -7.44 4.48 -15.33
CA GLY A 60 -7.66 5.73 -16.04
C GLY A 60 -8.77 6.61 -15.45
N SER A 61 -8.82 6.87 -14.17
CA SER A 61 -9.79 7.79 -13.59
C SER A 61 -9.09 8.88 -12.77
N ASN A 62 -9.75 10.04 -12.58
CA ASN A 62 -9.23 11.19 -11.84
C ASN A 62 -9.08 10.94 -10.31
N ARG A 63 -8.77 9.71 -9.89
CA ARG A 63 -8.57 9.32 -8.49
C ARG A 63 -7.24 8.60 -8.34
N ALA A 64 -6.57 8.77 -7.24
CA ALA A 64 -5.39 8.01 -6.90
C ALA A 64 -5.78 6.60 -6.43
N ASP A 65 -5.03 5.60 -6.89
CA ASP A 65 -5.29 4.19 -6.61
C ASP A 65 -4.61 3.73 -5.32
N GLY A 66 -5.16 2.68 -4.71
CA GLY A 66 -4.60 2.11 -3.49
C GLY A 66 -3.34 1.27 -3.75
N GLY A 67 -2.45 1.21 -2.78
CA GLY A 67 -1.30 0.31 -2.80
C GLY A 67 -1.70 -1.14 -2.56
N GLY A 68 -0.94 -2.09 -3.09
CA GLY A 68 -1.15 -3.52 -2.85
C GLY A 68 -0.83 -3.93 -1.41
N GLY A 69 -1.56 -4.89 -0.87
CA GLY A 69 -1.27 -5.56 0.40
C GLY A 69 -0.71 -6.97 0.20
N ALA A 70 -0.32 -7.63 1.28
CA ALA A 70 0.18 -9.00 1.20
C ALA A 70 -0.90 -10.05 0.87
N GLY A 71 -2.17 -9.73 1.08
CA GLY A 71 -3.31 -10.62 0.83
C GLY A 71 -4.14 -10.26 -0.39
N GLY A 72 -4.07 -9.01 -0.87
CA GLY A 72 -4.84 -8.55 -2.02
C GLY A 72 -4.23 -7.34 -2.72
N ALA A 73 -4.59 -7.16 -3.98
CA ALA A 73 -4.20 -5.99 -4.77
C ALA A 73 -4.86 -4.71 -4.25
N GLY A 74 -4.27 -3.57 -4.53
CA GLY A 74 -4.91 -2.28 -4.31
C GLY A 74 -6.10 -2.09 -5.24
N SER A 75 -7.12 -1.37 -4.75
CA SER A 75 -8.29 -1.03 -5.52
C SER A 75 -7.98 0.05 -6.54
N ALA A 76 -8.48 -0.18 -7.71
CA ALA A 76 -8.62 0.79 -8.77
C ALA A 76 -9.92 1.58 -8.54
N ASN A 77 -10.00 2.84 -8.92
CA ASN A 77 -11.17 3.73 -8.84
C ASN A 77 -11.60 4.16 -7.42
N GLU A 78 -11.65 3.27 -6.45
CA GLU A 78 -12.03 3.59 -5.07
C GLU A 78 -10.84 4.06 -4.23
N GLY A 79 -9.64 3.71 -4.69
CA GLY A 79 -8.39 4.09 -4.05
C GLY A 79 -8.02 3.28 -2.83
N ASP A 80 -8.80 2.24 -2.48
CA ASP A 80 -8.56 1.48 -1.26
C ASP A 80 -7.31 0.62 -1.36
N GLY A 81 -6.57 0.59 -0.25
CA GLY A 81 -5.41 -0.27 -0.09
C GLY A 81 -5.79 -1.74 -0.05
N GLY A 82 -4.98 -2.58 -0.69
CA GLY A 82 -5.15 -4.02 -0.68
C GLY A 82 -5.07 -4.60 0.73
N VAL A 83 -5.92 -5.60 1.00
CA VAL A 83 -5.91 -6.28 2.29
C VAL A 83 -4.56 -6.93 2.56
N GLY A 84 -4.11 -6.86 3.80
CA GLY A 84 -2.97 -7.60 4.31
C GLY A 84 -3.24 -9.09 4.41
N ARG A 85 -2.27 -9.83 4.89
CA ARG A 85 -2.41 -11.27 5.09
C ARG A 85 -2.55 -11.60 6.57
N GLN A 86 -3.52 -12.46 6.86
CA GLN A 86 -3.68 -13.01 8.20
C GLN A 86 -2.57 -14.03 8.48
N TRP A 87 -1.92 -13.89 9.63
CA TRP A 87 -0.97 -14.91 10.06
C TRP A 87 -1.70 -16.10 10.71
N GLY A 88 -1.36 -17.31 10.29
CA GLY A 88 -2.05 -18.54 10.72
C GLY A 88 -1.97 -18.88 12.22
N GLY A 89 -1.29 -18.07 13.02
CA GLY A 89 -1.20 -18.23 14.48
C GLY A 89 -2.18 -17.36 15.27
N ASN A 90 -2.81 -16.38 14.63
CA ASN A 90 -3.79 -15.48 15.24
C ASN A 90 -4.76 -14.92 14.17
N SER A 91 -5.73 -14.10 14.59
CA SER A 91 -6.66 -13.42 13.67
C SER A 91 -6.17 -12.07 13.16
N THR A 92 -4.93 -11.68 13.44
CA THR A 92 -4.38 -10.39 13.07
C THR A 92 -3.90 -10.40 11.63
N TYR A 93 -4.23 -9.33 10.90
CA TYR A 93 -3.74 -9.08 9.56
C TYR A 93 -2.47 -8.23 9.62
N TYR A 94 -1.57 -8.44 8.65
CA TYR A 94 -0.29 -7.74 8.51
C TYR A 94 -0.08 -7.31 7.05
N ALA A 95 0.69 -6.26 6.86
CA ALA A 95 1.08 -5.74 5.55
C ALA A 95 -0.12 -5.38 4.64
N GLY A 96 -1.07 -4.61 5.18
CA GLY A 96 -2.12 -3.96 4.39
C GLY A 96 -1.57 -2.82 3.55
N GLY A 97 -2.09 -2.61 2.36
CA GLY A 97 -1.72 -1.50 1.48
C GLY A 97 -2.24 -0.15 1.98
N GLY A 98 -1.56 0.94 1.66
CA GLY A 98 -2.07 2.29 1.93
C GLY A 98 -3.19 2.67 0.96
N GLY A 99 -4.17 3.43 1.43
CA GLY A 99 -5.22 4.03 0.60
C GLY A 99 -4.67 5.14 -0.28
N GLY A 100 -5.17 5.29 -1.49
CA GLY A 100 -4.87 6.39 -2.39
C GLY A 100 -5.41 7.72 -1.87
N GLY A 101 -4.83 8.83 -2.29
CA GLY A 101 -5.39 10.16 -2.03
C GLY A 101 -6.84 10.22 -2.54
N TYR A 102 -7.63 11.16 -1.99
CA TYR A 102 -9.04 11.29 -2.37
C TYR A 102 -9.98 10.24 -1.76
N SER A 103 -9.82 9.93 -0.48
CA SER A 103 -10.68 9.08 0.35
C SER A 103 -10.43 7.56 0.28
N GLY A 104 -9.34 7.09 -0.30
CA GLY A 104 -9.01 5.66 -0.24
C GLY A 104 -8.80 5.19 1.19
N GLU A 105 -9.46 4.12 1.60
CA GLU A 105 -9.23 3.51 2.91
C GLU A 105 -7.95 2.67 2.89
N GLY A 106 -7.22 2.65 4.01
CA GLY A 106 -6.08 1.75 4.18
C GLY A 106 -6.52 0.30 4.30
N GLY A 107 -5.80 -0.60 3.64
CA GLY A 107 -6.09 -2.03 3.70
C GLY A 107 -5.97 -2.60 5.12
N ASN A 108 -6.86 -3.52 5.46
CA ASN A 108 -6.79 -4.24 6.73
C ASN A 108 -5.40 -4.89 6.90
N GLY A 109 -4.80 -4.74 8.06
CA GLY A 109 -3.40 -5.12 8.31
C GLY A 109 -2.45 -3.92 8.43
N GLY A 110 -3.01 -2.77 8.79
CA GLY A 110 -2.27 -1.57 9.17
C GLY A 110 -1.99 -0.59 8.04
N GLY A 111 -2.71 -0.65 6.95
CA GLY A 111 -2.66 0.39 5.92
C GLY A 111 -3.14 1.74 6.44
N GLY A 112 -2.45 2.83 6.12
CA GLY A 112 -2.86 4.21 6.41
C GLY A 112 -3.90 4.68 5.41
N ASN A 113 -4.90 5.44 5.86
CA ASN A 113 -5.92 6.00 4.98
C ASN A 113 -5.37 7.12 4.11
N GLY A 114 -5.85 7.20 2.88
CA GLY A 114 -5.66 8.36 2.04
C GLY A 114 -6.42 9.58 2.59
N TYR A 115 -6.04 10.73 2.08
CA TYR A 115 -6.65 11.97 2.53
C TYR A 115 -8.06 12.18 1.90
N THR A 116 -9.02 12.70 2.68
CA THR A 116 -10.46 12.68 2.33
C THR A 116 -11.07 13.95 1.75
N THR A 117 -10.41 15.11 1.82
CA THR A 117 -11.03 16.36 1.33
C THR A 117 -10.16 17.19 0.38
N PRO A 118 -10.70 17.65 -0.76
CA PRO A 118 -9.92 18.26 -1.85
C PRO A 118 -9.31 19.63 -1.55
N ASN A 119 -9.51 20.23 -0.41
CA ASN A 119 -9.08 21.61 -0.14
C ASN A 119 -8.31 21.81 1.18
N SER A 120 -7.81 20.78 1.82
CA SER A 120 -7.03 20.95 3.02
C SER A 120 -5.61 20.40 2.89
N SER A 121 -4.73 20.93 3.70
CA SER A 121 -3.30 20.62 3.73
C SER A 121 -2.98 19.41 4.62
N SER A 122 -3.83 18.38 4.64
CA SER A 122 -3.58 17.22 5.49
C SER A 122 -2.80 16.12 4.78
N ALA A 123 -1.80 15.60 5.45
CA ALA A 123 -1.03 14.46 4.99
C ALA A 123 -1.87 13.18 4.99
N GLY A 124 -1.51 12.22 4.16
CA GLY A 124 -2.04 10.87 4.24
C GLY A 124 -1.75 10.23 5.59
N GLY A 125 -2.59 9.30 6.01
CA GLY A 125 -2.43 8.54 7.26
C GLY A 125 -1.18 7.67 7.25
N ASN A 126 -0.49 7.59 8.37
CA ASN A 126 0.63 6.66 8.51
C ASN A 126 0.15 5.20 8.59
N GLY A 127 0.91 4.30 8.05
CA GLY A 127 0.77 2.88 8.33
C GLY A 127 0.98 2.56 9.79
N THR A 128 0.24 1.58 10.31
CA THR A 128 0.32 1.16 11.71
C THR A 128 1.68 0.53 12.00
N ALA A 129 2.32 0.94 13.08
CA ALA A 129 3.59 0.37 13.52
C ALA A 129 3.48 -1.14 13.82
N ASN A 130 4.53 -1.89 13.56
CA ASN A 130 4.63 -3.34 13.78
C ASN A 130 3.63 -4.18 12.96
N THR A 131 3.17 -3.64 11.83
CA THR A 131 2.32 -4.37 10.88
C THR A 131 2.93 -4.50 9.50
N GLY A 132 3.88 -3.64 9.14
CA GLY A 132 4.39 -3.52 7.78
C GLY A 132 3.37 -2.90 6.80
N GLY A 133 2.35 -2.22 7.31
CA GLY A 133 1.33 -1.57 6.48
C GLY A 133 1.86 -0.37 5.70
N GLY A 134 1.32 -0.10 4.52
CA GLY A 134 1.66 1.06 3.70
C GLY A 134 1.10 2.37 4.26
N GLY A 135 1.74 3.50 3.98
CA GLY A 135 1.18 4.83 4.27
C GLY A 135 0.14 5.24 3.22
N GLY A 136 -0.84 6.03 3.62
CA GLY A 136 -1.87 6.56 2.74
C GLY A 136 -1.38 7.71 1.86
N GLY A 137 -2.01 7.88 0.72
CA GLY A 137 -1.73 8.96 -0.22
C GLY A 137 -2.27 10.32 0.27
N SER A 138 -1.70 11.38 -0.27
CA SER A 138 -2.16 12.76 -0.06
C SER A 138 -2.64 13.39 -1.36
N TYR A 139 -3.22 14.57 -1.26
CA TYR A 139 -3.61 15.40 -2.39
C TYR A 139 -2.73 16.65 -2.48
N ASN A 140 -2.46 17.14 -3.68
CA ASN A 140 -1.62 18.32 -3.94
C ASN A 140 -0.16 18.19 -3.43
N THR A 141 0.32 19.25 -2.79
CA THR A 141 1.73 19.43 -2.38
C THR A 141 2.05 18.87 -0.99
N VAL A 142 1.12 18.14 -0.40
CA VAL A 142 1.31 17.58 0.95
C VAL A 142 1.87 16.16 0.86
N ASN A 143 2.72 15.79 1.79
CA ASN A 143 3.32 14.46 1.82
C ASN A 143 2.30 13.37 2.13
N GLY A 144 2.46 12.22 1.50
CA GLY A 144 1.77 11.00 1.91
C GLY A 144 2.20 10.56 3.31
N GLY A 145 1.45 9.64 3.90
CA GLY A 145 1.79 9.02 5.17
C GLY A 145 3.03 8.12 5.05
N ASN A 146 3.75 7.96 6.15
CA ASN A 146 4.84 7.00 6.24
C ASN A 146 4.32 5.56 6.31
N GLY A 147 5.05 4.60 5.76
CA GLY A 147 4.78 3.19 6.01
C GLY A 147 5.01 2.82 7.49
N GLY A 148 4.25 1.87 7.99
CA GLY A 148 4.42 1.29 9.31
C GLY A 148 5.68 0.42 9.38
N SER A 149 6.29 0.32 10.55
CA SER A 149 7.38 -0.64 10.78
C SER A 149 6.89 -2.08 10.57
N GLY A 150 7.78 -2.95 10.09
CA GLY A 150 7.51 -4.38 9.98
C GLY A 150 7.55 -5.10 11.33
N VAL A 151 7.19 -6.38 11.30
CA VAL A 151 7.26 -7.28 12.45
C VAL A 151 7.87 -8.62 12.01
N VAL A 152 8.60 -9.25 12.89
CA VAL A 152 9.07 -10.63 12.72
C VAL A 152 8.40 -11.48 13.79
N ILE A 153 7.70 -12.52 13.37
CA ILE A 153 6.98 -13.43 14.27
C ILE A 153 7.56 -14.83 14.14
N PHE A 154 7.99 -15.40 15.26
CA PHE A 154 8.46 -16.78 15.35
C PHE A 154 7.42 -17.64 16.06
N LYS A 155 7.10 -18.77 15.46
CA LYS A 155 6.32 -19.81 16.11
C LYS A 155 7.18 -21.07 16.18
N TYR A 156 7.36 -21.59 17.36
CA TYR A 156 8.07 -22.86 17.58
C TYR A 156 7.19 -23.81 18.39
N GLN A 157 7.39 -25.08 18.15
CA GLN A 157 6.73 -26.12 18.94
C GLN A 157 7.63 -26.45 20.12
N TYR A 158 7.07 -26.33 21.31
CA TYR A 158 7.73 -26.78 22.53
C TYR A 158 7.54 -28.31 22.64
N GLN A 159 8.62 -29.02 22.85
CA GLN A 159 8.62 -30.48 23.14
C GLN A 159 8.73 -30.73 24.63
#